data_a9ebef9c877f34303c509b96dea63031
#
_entry.id   a9ebef9c877f34303c509b96dea63031
#
_cell.length_a   1.000
_cell.length_b   1.000
_cell.length_c   1.000
_cell.angle_alpha   90.00
_cell.angle_beta   90.00
_cell.angle_gamma   90.00
#
_symmetry.space_group_name_H-M   'P 1'
#
loop_
_entity.id
_entity.type
_entity.pdbx_description
1 polymer ?
#
loop_
_entity_poly.entity_id
_entity_poly.type
_entity_poly.pdbx_seq_one_letter_code
_entity_poly.pdbx_strand_id
1 'polypeptide(L)'
;MAYTSQFVAAIDGGEPVTLLGGIMVGCFELFGGDNVRSIGDLKGKTVGVQAIGSQPHTLVTLMAAQVGLDPKTDIRFIVDPKLKPIELFAAGKIDAFLGFPPEPQELRARKIGHVLVSTALDRPWSQYFCCLLAGNRDFVRKNPAASKRVLRAILKTTDLCASDPATAARQLVDRGFAERYDYALQTLRDNPYDKWREYDPEDTLRFYALRMREAGFVKSSPQKIIADGTDWRFLDELKRELKT
;
A
#
# COMPACT_ATOMS: atom_id res chain seq x y z
N MET A 1 0.07 -10.73 -5.48
CA MET A 1 0.38 -9.32 -5.23
C MET A 1 -0.39 -8.88 -4.00
N ALA A 2 0.27 -8.24 -3.04
CA ALA A 2 -0.34 -7.72 -1.82
C ALA A 2 0.47 -6.54 -1.26
N TYR A 3 0.01 -5.98 -0.15
CA TYR A 3 0.69 -4.87 0.52
C TYR A 3 2.00 -5.31 1.17
N THR A 4 2.99 -4.43 1.18
CA THR A 4 4.32 -4.70 1.73
C THR A 4 4.27 -5.17 3.18
N SER A 5 3.45 -4.53 4.03
CA SER A 5 3.32 -4.91 5.45
C SER A 5 2.77 -6.32 5.65
N GLN A 6 1.85 -6.77 4.78
CA GLN A 6 1.32 -8.13 4.83
C GLN A 6 2.41 -9.16 4.52
N PHE A 7 3.26 -8.88 3.54
CA PHE A 7 4.39 -9.77 3.23
C PHE A 7 5.44 -9.79 4.34
N VAL A 8 5.73 -8.65 4.96
CA VAL A 8 6.61 -8.60 6.13
C VAL A 8 6.08 -9.49 7.25
N ALA A 9 4.77 -9.41 7.56
CA ALA A 9 4.14 -10.25 8.57
C ALA A 9 4.15 -11.75 8.18
N ALA A 10 3.87 -12.07 6.91
CA ALA A 10 3.88 -13.45 6.40
C ALA A 10 5.27 -14.09 6.50
N ILE A 11 6.33 -13.35 6.13
CA ILE A 11 7.71 -13.83 6.23
C ILE A 11 8.11 -14.02 7.70
N ASP A 12 7.77 -13.07 8.58
CA ASP A 12 8.00 -13.18 10.03
C ASP A 12 7.30 -14.42 10.63
N GLY A 13 6.09 -14.72 10.14
CA GLY A 13 5.31 -15.91 10.49
C GLY A 13 5.83 -17.21 9.90
N GLY A 14 6.88 -17.17 9.05
CA GLY A 14 7.49 -18.37 8.44
C GLY A 14 6.76 -18.89 7.20
N GLU A 15 5.83 -18.12 6.62
CA GLU A 15 5.15 -18.53 5.40
C GLU A 15 6.12 -18.69 4.21
N PRO A 16 5.90 -19.68 3.33
CA PRO A 16 6.82 -19.98 2.23
C PRO A 16 6.63 -19.01 1.05
N VAL A 17 6.76 -17.71 1.29
CA VAL A 17 6.67 -16.67 0.26
C VAL A 17 8.06 -16.18 -0.14
N THR A 18 8.18 -15.73 -1.39
CA THR A 18 9.38 -15.07 -1.94
C THR A 18 8.95 -13.87 -2.74
N LEU A 19 9.46 -12.71 -2.39
CA LEU A 19 9.20 -11.44 -3.06
C LEU A 19 10.05 -11.33 -4.32
N LEU A 20 9.44 -10.88 -5.41
CA LEU A 20 10.03 -10.86 -6.74
C LEU A 20 10.24 -9.44 -7.30
N GLY A 21 9.50 -8.46 -6.79
CA GLY A 21 9.62 -7.07 -7.25
C GLY A 21 8.62 -6.13 -6.61
N GLY A 22 8.96 -4.84 -6.60
CA GLY A 22 8.05 -3.76 -6.28
C GLY A 22 7.19 -3.40 -7.49
N ILE A 23 5.92 -3.11 -7.27
CA ILE A 23 4.95 -2.91 -8.36
C ILE A 23 4.39 -1.50 -8.36
N MET A 24 3.95 -0.99 -7.22
CA MET A 24 3.27 0.29 -7.11
C MET A 24 3.68 1.02 -5.84
N VAL A 25 3.95 2.31 -5.98
CA VAL A 25 4.19 3.24 -4.88
C VAL A 25 2.88 3.95 -4.53
N GLY A 26 2.64 4.18 -3.25
CA GLY A 26 1.43 4.85 -2.79
C GLY A 26 0.19 3.96 -2.84
N CYS A 27 -0.96 4.55 -2.83
CA CYS A 27 -2.32 4.05 -2.97
C CYS A 27 -3.24 4.37 -1.80
N PHE A 28 -2.74 4.86 -0.69
CA PHE A 28 -3.58 5.26 0.44
C PHE A 28 -3.55 6.77 0.64
N GLU A 29 -4.69 7.31 1.03
CA GLU A 29 -4.81 8.68 1.52
C GLU A 29 -5.45 8.67 2.91
N LEU A 30 -4.80 9.32 3.87
CA LEU A 30 -5.36 9.56 5.20
C LEU A 30 -6.19 10.84 5.15
N PHE A 31 -7.47 10.71 5.41
CA PHE A 31 -8.41 11.82 5.51
C PHE A 31 -8.64 12.21 6.96
N GLY A 32 -8.70 13.52 7.22
CA GLY A 32 -9.13 14.11 8.47
C GLY A 32 -10.45 14.86 8.31
N GLY A 33 -11.27 14.81 9.34
CA GLY A 33 -12.41 15.72 9.51
C GLY A 33 -11.96 17.12 9.94
N ASP A 34 -12.92 18.01 10.20
CA ASP A 34 -12.64 19.44 10.45
C ASP A 34 -11.64 19.72 11.60
N ASN A 35 -11.60 18.85 12.60
CA ASN A 35 -10.79 18.99 13.80
C ASN A 35 -9.46 18.19 13.76
N VAL A 36 -9.07 17.68 12.60
CA VAL A 36 -7.83 16.92 12.41
C VAL A 36 -7.08 17.52 11.24
N ARG A 37 -5.98 18.20 11.46
CA ARG A 37 -5.19 18.92 10.44
C ARG A 37 -3.84 18.27 10.17
N SER A 38 -3.41 17.37 11.05
CA SER A 38 -2.14 16.66 10.96
C SER A 38 -2.26 15.27 11.59
N ILE A 39 -1.26 14.40 11.37
CA ILE A 39 -1.21 13.10 12.06
C ILE A 39 -1.15 13.29 13.58
N GLY A 40 -0.48 14.34 14.07
CA GLY A 40 -0.39 14.64 15.51
C GLY A 40 -1.74 14.90 16.18
N ASP A 41 -2.70 15.44 15.41
CA ASP A 41 -4.05 15.73 15.92
C ASP A 41 -4.91 14.46 16.09
N LEU A 42 -4.41 13.29 15.67
CA LEU A 42 -5.08 12.01 15.92
C LEU A 42 -5.07 11.63 17.40
N LYS A 43 -4.32 12.33 18.24
CA LYS A 43 -4.32 12.08 19.70
C LYS A 43 -5.72 12.28 20.28
N GLY A 44 -6.23 11.22 20.90
CA GLY A 44 -7.58 11.18 21.48
C GLY A 44 -8.71 11.04 20.44
N LYS A 45 -8.38 10.86 19.16
CA LYS A 45 -9.35 10.79 18.05
C LYS A 45 -9.72 9.36 17.69
N THR A 46 -10.78 9.25 16.90
CA THR A 46 -11.29 8.00 16.35
C THR A 46 -10.85 7.83 14.91
N VAL A 47 -10.32 6.64 14.58
CA VAL A 47 -9.95 6.25 13.22
C VAL A 47 -10.68 4.98 12.82
N GLY A 48 -11.42 5.03 11.72
CA GLY A 48 -12.15 3.87 11.21
C GLY A 48 -11.23 2.92 10.44
N VAL A 49 -11.34 1.63 10.74
CA VAL A 49 -10.64 0.55 10.03
C VAL A 49 -11.57 -0.63 9.82
N GLN A 50 -11.31 -1.44 8.77
CA GLN A 50 -12.09 -2.63 8.48
C GLN A 50 -11.92 -3.71 9.56
N ALA A 51 -10.69 -3.84 10.09
CA ALA A 51 -10.35 -4.77 11.16
C ALA A 51 -9.03 -4.34 11.82
N ILE A 52 -8.86 -4.72 13.08
CA ILE A 52 -7.55 -4.64 13.75
C ILE A 52 -6.58 -5.60 13.04
N GLY A 53 -5.37 -5.13 12.71
CA GLY A 53 -4.39 -5.87 11.90
C GLY A 53 -4.57 -5.73 10.39
N SER A 54 -5.65 -5.08 9.92
CA SER A 54 -5.80 -4.74 8.48
C SER A 54 -4.72 -3.76 8.01
N GLN A 55 -4.54 -3.64 6.70
CA GLN A 55 -3.57 -2.69 6.14
C GLN A 55 -3.81 -1.24 6.60
N PRO A 56 -5.05 -0.69 6.58
CA PRO A 56 -5.30 0.64 7.12
C PRO A 56 -4.92 0.78 8.60
N HIS A 57 -5.25 -0.20 9.45
CA HIS A 57 -4.86 -0.20 10.85
C HIS A 57 -3.34 -0.16 11.00
N THR A 58 -2.62 -1.06 10.33
CA THR A 58 -1.16 -1.13 10.38
C THR A 58 -0.53 0.20 9.92
N LEU A 59 -0.97 0.73 8.78
CA LEU A 59 -0.36 1.93 8.20
C LEU A 59 -0.61 3.17 9.07
N VAL A 60 -1.83 3.37 9.59
CA VAL A 60 -2.11 4.48 10.53
C VAL A 60 -1.30 4.33 11.82
N THR A 61 -1.14 3.11 12.32
CA THR A 61 -0.28 2.83 13.49
C THR A 61 1.16 3.28 13.22
N LEU A 62 1.72 2.94 12.05
CA LEU A 62 3.08 3.36 11.68
C LEU A 62 3.18 4.88 11.50
N MET A 63 2.17 5.52 10.88
CA MET A 63 2.11 6.97 10.71
C MET A 63 2.08 7.70 12.05
N ALA A 64 1.26 7.23 12.98
CA ALA A 64 1.15 7.80 14.31
C ALA A 64 2.46 7.66 15.12
N ALA A 65 3.06 6.47 15.09
CA ALA A 65 4.35 6.24 15.74
C ALA A 65 5.47 7.14 15.16
N GLN A 66 5.43 7.42 13.86
CA GLN A 66 6.41 8.31 13.20
C GLN A 66 6.40 9.74 13.76
N VAL A 67 5.27 10.21 14.27
CA VAL A 67 5.14 11.56 14.86
C VAL A 67 5.14 11.52 16.40
N GLY A 68 5.50 10.39 17.00
CA GLY A 68 5.67 10.24 18.46
C GLY A 68 4.37 9.96 19.22
N LEU A 69 3.28 9.58 18.55
CA LEU A 69 2.09 9.09 19.22
C LEU A 69 2.25 7.62 19.59
N ASP A 70 1.64 7.20 20.70
CA ASP A 70 1.42 5.78 21.01
C ASP A 70 0.07 5.34 20.42
N PRO A 71 0.07 4.58 19.32
CA PRO A 71 -1.18 4.20 18.65
C PRO A 71 -2.13 3.36 19.50
N LYS A 72 -1.61 2.70 20.56
CA LYS A 72 -2.40 1.85 21.45
C LYS A 72 -3.21 2.65 22.46
N THR A 73 -2.72 3.81 22.85
CA THR A 73 -3.32 4.65 23.88
C THR A 73 -3.83 5.98 23.36
N ASP A 74 -3.19 6.54 22.32
CA ASP A 74 -3.51 7.85 21.78
C ASP A 74 -4.58 7.81 20.67
N ILE A 75 -4.83 6.65 20.04
CA ILE A 75 -5.80 6.53 18.95
C ILE A 75 -6.86 5.49 19.31
N ARG A 76 -8.13 5.85 19.09
CA ARG A 76 -9.23 4.91 19.22
C ARG A 76 -9.63 4.37 17.85
N PHE A 77 -9.20 3.14 17.55
CA PHE A 77 -9.62 2.47 16.33
C PHE A 77 -11.06 1.96 16.43
N ILE A 78 -11.87 2.27 15.43
CA ILE A 78 -13.29 1.89 15.34
C ILE A 78 -13.44 0.85 14.22
N VAL A 79 -14.00 -0.30 14.60
CA VAL A 79 -14.44 -1.36 13.70
C VAL A 79 -15.96 -1.46 13.83
N ASP A 80 -16.69 -1.23 12.74
CA ASP A 80 -18.14 -1.40 12.72
C ASP A 80 -18.47 -2.62 11.84
N PRO A 81 -19.24 -3.60 12.33
CA PRO A 81 -19.57 -4.80 11.56
C PRO A 81 -20.62 -4.54 10.46
N LYS A 82 -21.30 -3.40 10.47
CA LYS A 82 -22.40 -3.07 9.57
C LYS A 82 -22.06 -1.97 8.56
N LEU A 83 -21.20 -1.03 8.94
CA LEU A 83 -20.88 0.13 8.13
C LEU A 83 -19.39 0.11 7.70
N LYS A 84 -19.14 0.46 6.46
CA LYS A 84 -17.77 0.65 5.97
C LYS A 84 -17.14 1.88 6.62
N PRO A 85 -15.83 1.90 6.87
CA PRO A 85 -15.15 3.07 7.44
C PRO A 85 -15.40 4.37 6.68
N ILE A 86 -15.48 4.34 5.36
CA ILE A 86 -15.83 5.52 4.55
C ILE A 86 -17.23 6.08 4.88
N GLU A 87 -18.20 5.20 5.15
CA GLU A 87 -19.58 5.62 5.50
C GLU A 87 -19.61 6.24 6.90
N LEU A 88 -18.85 5.69 7.84
CA LEU A 88 -18.69 6.27 9.18
C LEU A 88 -18.04 7.65 9.12
N PHE A 89 -16.98 7.80 8.30
CA PHE A 89 -16.29 9.07 8.10
C PHE A 89 -17.21 10.10 7.44
N ALA A 90 -17.88 9.73 6.37
CA ALA A 90 -18.83 10.61 5.66
C ALA A 90 -19.99 11.07 6.53
N ALA A 91 -20.40 10.25 7.52
CA ALA A 91 -21.43 10.58 8.50
C ALA A 91 -20.90 11.35 9.73
N GLY A 92 -19.61 11.69 9.78
CA GLY A 92 -18.98 12.38 10.91
C GLY A 92 -18.93 11.55 12.21
N LYS A 93 -19.03 10.23 12.11
CA LYS A 93 -19.01 9.31 13.27
C LYS A 93 -17.59 8.93 13.71
N ILE A 94 -16.61 9.20 12.90
CA ILE A 94 -15.18 9.03 13.15
C ILE A 94 -14.42 10.27 12.67
N ASP A 95 -13.28 10.56 13.30
CA ASP A 95 -12.49 11.76 13.05
C ASP A 95 -11.54 11.63 11.86
N ALA A 96 -11.08 10.42 11.56
CA ALA A 96 -10.16 10.16 10.46
C ALA A 96 -10.40 8.78 9.82
N PHE A 97 -9.92 8.65 8.58
CA PHE A 97 -10.08 7.45 7.78
C PHE A 97 -8.93 7.30 6.79
N LEU A 98 -8.34 6.11 6.68
CA LEU A 98 -7.35 5.80 5.66
C LEU A 98 -8.03 5.07 4.50
N GLY A 99 -8.24 5.80 3.40
CA GLY A 99 -8.91 5.31 2.20
C GLY A 99 -7.97 4.64 1.21
N PHE A 100 -8.52 3.64 0.52
CA PHE A 100 -7.92 2.99 -0.64
C PHE A 100 -8.82 3.22 -1.87
N PRO A 101 -8.27 3.41 -3.09
CA PRO A 101 -9.09 3.66 -4.27
C PRO A 101 -10.23 2.63 -4.46
N PRO A 102 -11.45 3.08 -4.79
CA PRO A 102 -11.84 4.43 -5.20
C PRO A 102 -12.29 5.37 -4.08
N GLU A 103 -12.18 5.00 -2.81
CA GLU A 103 -12.68 5.77 -1.66
C GLU A 103 -12.09 7.20 -1.57
N PRO A 104 -10.77 7.44 -1.76
CA PRO A 104 -10.21 8.79 -1.80
C PRO A 104 -10.82 9.66 -2.90
N GLN A 105 -11.01 9.10 -4.10
CA GLN A 105 -11.61 9.80 -5.22
C GLN A 105 -13.06 10.19 -4.93
N GLU A 106 -13.81 9.31 -4.28
CA GLU A 106 -15.18 9.57 -3.85
C GLU A 106 -15.24 10.70 -2.82
N LEU A 107 -14.42 10.65 -1.76
CA LEU A 107 -14.40 11.67 -0.72
C LEU A 107 -14.02 13.04 -1.29
N ARG A 108 -13.03 13.11 -2.16
CA ARG A 108 -12.64 14.35 -2.85
C ARG A 108 -13.76 14.90 -3.73
N ALA A 109 -14.42 14.04 -4.52
CA ALA A 109 -15.54 14.44 -5.37
C ALA A 109 -16.73 14.97 -4.56
N ARG A 110 -16.99 14.38 -3.40
CA ARG A 110 -18.06 14.80 -2.47
C ARG A 110 -17.65 15.94 -1.54
N LYS A 111 -16.38 16.36 -1.56
CA LYS A 111 -15.81 17.39 -0.66
C LYS A 111 -16.00 17.05 0.83
N ILE A 112 -15.77 15.77 1.18
CA ILE A 112 -15.89 15.27 2.54
C ILE A 112 -14.48 15.12 3.13
N GLY A 113 -14.22 15.82 4.24
CA GLY A 113 -12.91 15.87 4.88
C GLY A 113 -11.82 16.48 3.99
N HIS A 114 -10.58 16.28 4.36
CA HIS A 114 -9.41 16.70 3.59
C HIS A 114 -8.26 15.71 3.78
N VAL A 115 -7.35 15.67 2.80
CA VAL A 115 -6.19 14.76 2.83
C VAL A 115 -5.16 15.30 3.82
N LEU A 116 -4.76 14.48 4.77
CA LEU A 116 -3.67 14.73 5.72
C LEU A 116 -2.35 14.19 5.20
N VAL A 117 -2.40 13.00 4.60
CA VAL A 117 -1.24 12.29 4.03
C VAL A 117 -1.67 11.55 2.78
N SER A 118 -0.92 11.72 1.71
CA SER A 118 -0.98 10.86 0.53
C SER A 118 0.28 9.98 0.49
N THR A 119 0.10 8.66 0.56
CA THR A 119 1.26 7.75 0.50
C THR A 119 1.94 7.74 -0.87
N ALA A 120 1.31 8.29 -1.90
CA ALA A 120 1.90 8.47 -3.22
C ALA A 120 2.78 9.73 -3.34
N LEU A 121 2.54 10.76 -2.50
CA LEU A 121 3.18 12.08 -2.62
C LEU A 121 4.05 12.44 -1.41
N ASP A 122 3.62 12.06 -0.20
CA ASP A 122 4.24 12.54 1.03
C ASP A 122 5.31 11.59 1.54
N ARG A 123 6.46 12.18 1.91
CA ARG A 123 7.56 11.44 2.55
C ARG A 123 7.22 11.09 4.00
N PRO A 124 7.73 9.96 4.50
CA PRO A 124 8.60 8.99 3.82
C PRO A 124 7.86 8.01 2.91
N TRP A 125 6.54 7.93 2.96
CA TRP A 125 5.70 6.89 2.37
C TRP A 125 5.84 6.80 0.85
N SER A 126 5.97 7.95 0.17
CA SER A 126 6.10 8.03 -1.28
C SER A 126 7.46 7.52 -1.83
N GLN A 127 8.39 7.15 -0.94
CA GLN A 127 9.70 6.60 -1.32
C GLN A 127 9.71 5.07 -1.35
N TYR A 128 8.60 4.43 -0.97
CA TYR A 128 8.52 2.98 -0.79
C TYR A 128 7.35 2.37 -1.55
N PHE A 129 7.52 1.13 -1.99
CA PHE A 129 6.44 0.39 -2.61
C PHE A 129 5.33 0.08 -1.61
N CYS A 130 4.10 0.45 -1.97
CA CYS A 130 2.90 0.01 -1.27
C CYS A 130 2.66 -1.49 -1.51
N CYS A 131 2.80 -1.90 -2.78
CA CYS A 131 2.50 -3.25 -3.24
C CYS A 131 3.72 -3.93 -3.85
N LEU A 132 3.92 -5.20 -3.47
CA LEU A 132 4.95 -6.08 -4.01
C LEU A 132 4.32 -7.30 -4.70
N LEU A 133 5.07 -7.92 -5.60
CA LEU A 133 4.76 -9.25 -6.13
C LEU A 133 5.53 -10.30 -5.37
N ALA A 134 4.83 -11.37 -4.96
CA ALA A 134 5.43 -12.56 -4.38
C ALA A 134 4.95 -13.82 -5.10
N GLY A 135 5.72 -14.89 -4.97
CA GLY A 135 5.36 -16.24 -5.32
C GLY A 135 5.56 -17.19 -4.14
N ASN A 136 4.94 -18.38 -4.21
CA ASN A 136 5.30 -19.47 -3.31
C ASN A 136 6.77 -19.86 -3.55
N ARG A 137 7.56 -19.98 -2.49
CA ARG A 137 9.02 -20.21 -2.56
C ARG A 137 9.40 -21.45 -3.38
N ASP A 138 8.70 -22.55 -3.16
CA ASP A 138 8.97 -23.80 -3.89
C ASP A 138 8.58 -23.70 -5.36
N PHE A 139 7.46 -23.03 -5.67
CA PHE A 139 7.06 -22.78 -7.05
C PHE A 139 8.09 -21.92 -7.78
N VAL A 140 8.53 -20.82 -7.18
CA VAL A 140 9.54 -19.89 -7.77
C VAL A 140 10.84 -20.65 -8.05
N ARG A 141 11.29 -21.45 -7.09
CA ARG A 141 12.51 -22.26 -7.22
C ARG A 141 12.40 -23.29 -8.36
N LYS A 142 11.25 -23.96 -8.47
CA LYS A 142 11.02 -25.02 -9.47
C LYS A 142 10.68 -24.47 -10.85
N ASN A 143 10.16 -23.24 -10.92
CA ASN A 143 9.63 -22.64 -12.15
C ASN A 143 10.17 -21.22 -12.39
N PRO A 144 11.50 -21.01 -12.49
CA PRO A 144 12.10 -19.67 -12.60
C PRO A 144 11.64 -18.93 -13.86
N ALA A 145 11.54 -19.63 -14.99
CA ALA A 145 11.09 -19.02 -16.26
C ALA A 145 9.63 -18.53 -16.18
N ALA A 146 8.74 -19.30 -15.55
CA ALA A 146 7.35 -18.88 -15.35
C ALA A 146 7.26 -17.68 -14.40
N SER A 147 8.00 -17.70 -13.29
CA SER A 147 8.07 -16.60 -12.32
C SER A 147 8.53 -15.29 -12.98
N LYS A 148 9.59 -15.34 -13.78
CA LYS A 148 10.08 -14.19 -14.54
C LYS A 148 9.05 -13.68 -15.57
N ARG A 149 8.35 -14.58 -16.26
CA ARG A 149 7.30 -14.19 -17.22
C ARG A 149 6.14 -13.46 -16.54
N VAL A 150 5.70 -13.93 -15.37
CA VAL A 150 4.64 -13.27 -14.60
C VAL A 150 5.09 -11.88 -14.16
N LEU A 151 6.29 -11.76 -13.57
CA LEU A 151 6.82 -10.46 -13.18
C LEU A 151 6.92 -9.51 -14.37
N ARG A 152 7.44 -9.97 -15.51
CA ARG A 152 7.51 -9.18 -16.76
C ARG A 152 6.14 -8.68 -17.23
N ALA A 153 5.12 -9.53 -17.21
CA ALA A 153 3.77 -9.16 -17.63
C ALA A 153 3.19 -8.07 -16.73
N ILE A 154 3.39 -8.18 -15.41
CA ILE A 154 2.94 -7.19 -14.44
C ILE A 154 3.69 -5.86 -14.63
N LEU A 155 5.02 -5.88 -14.77
CA LEU A 155 5.82 -4.66 -14.97
C LEU A 155 5.45 -3.95 -16.27
N LYS A 156 5.18 -4.68 -17.36
CA LYS A 156 4.65 -4.08 -18.60
C LYS A 156 3.27 -3.46 -18.42
N THR A 157 2.45 -4.05 -17.56
CA THR A 157 1.12 -3.48 -17.24
C THR A 157 1.25 -2.19 -16.42
N THR A 158 2.21 -2.13 -15.48
CA THR A 158 2.48 -0.87 -14.76
C THR A 158 2.98 0.23 -15.70
N ASP A 159 3.81 -0.12 -16.68
CA ASP A 159 4.25 0.83 -17.73
C ASP A 159 3.06 1.35 -18.54
N LEU A 160 2.11 0.48 -18.91
CA LEU A 160 0.88 0.90 -19.60
C LEU A 160 0.05 1.83 -18.71
N CYS A 161 -0.12 1.51 -17.42
CA CYS A 161 -0.84 2.35 -16.48
C CYS A 161 -0.22 3.76 -16.36
N ALA A 162 1.12 3.84 -16.42
CA ALA A 162 1.84 5.11 -16.35
C ALA A 162 1.76 5.89 -17.68
N SER A 163 1.93 5.23 -18.81
CA SER A 163 2.04 5.88 -20.13
C SER A 163 0.69 6.20 -20.76
N ASP A 164 -0.33 5.36 -20.54
CA ASP A 164 -1.68 5.53 -21.08
C ASP A 164 -2.75 5.19 -20.02
N PRO A 165 -2.88 6.02 -18.99
CA PRO A 165 -3.87 5.81 -17.93
C PRO A 165 -5.32 5.84 -18.43
N ALA A 166 -5.59 6.53 -19.55
CA ALA A 166 -6.93 6.61 -20.12
C ALA A 166 -7.39 5.26 -20.68
N THR A 167 -6.54 4.61 -21.49
CA THR A 167 -6.82 3.26 -22.02
C THR A 167 -6.87 2.24 -20.89
N ALA A 168 -5.96 2.30 -19.91
CA ALA A 168 -5.98 1.40 -18.78
C ALA A 168 -7.27 1.55 -17.95
N ALA A 169 -7.72 2.78 -17.67
CA ALA A 169 -8.98 3.04 -16.96
C ALA A 169 -10.19 2.49 -17.71
N ARG A 170 -10.23 2.66 -19.04
CA ARG A 170 -11.30 2.11 -19.85
C ARG A 170 -11.35 0.58 -19.79
N GLN A 171 -10.21 -0.07 -19.91
CA GLN A 171 -10.13 -1.53 -19.79
C GLN A 171 -10.60 -2.04 -18.41
N LEU A 172 -10.30 -1.30 -17.34
CA LEU A 172 -10.79 -1.67 -16.00
C LEU A 172 -12.31 -1.63 -15.92
N VAL A 173 -12.94 -0.60 -16.49
CA VAL A 173 -14.41 -0.47 -16.50
C VAL A 173 -15.05 -1.50 -17.45
N ASP A 174 -14.55 -1.65 -18.65
CA ASP A 174 -15.10 -2.57 -19.67
C ASP A 174 -15.05 -4.04 -19.19
N ARG A 175 -14.09 -4.38 -18.33
CA ARG A 175 -13.95 -5.72 -17.75
C ARG A 175 -14.63 -5.86 -16.37
N GLY A 176 -15.32 -4.84 -15.89
CA GLY A 176 -16.03 -4.85 -14.60
C GLY A 176 -15.13 -4.79 -13.35
N PHE A 177 -13.85 -4.40 -13.49
CA PHE A 177 -12.94 -4.23 -12.35
C PHE A 177 -13.08 -2.86 -11.68
N ALA A 178 -13.67 -1.88 -12.35
CA ALA A 178 -14.02 -0.59 -11.79
C ALA A 178 -15.43 -0.18 -12.27
N GLU A 179 -16.21 0.42 -11.37
CA GLU A 179 -17.56 0.87 -11.69
C GLU A 179 -17.57 2.22 -12.42
N ARG A 180 -16.60 3.09 -12.06
CA ARG A 180 -16.54 4.48 -12.54
C ARG A 180 -15.23 4.77 -13.24
N TYR A 181 -15.34 5.19 -14.50
CA TYR A 181 -14.20 5.56 -15.34
C TYR A 181 -13.41 6.76 -14.79
N ASP A 182 -14.11 7.80 -14.33
CA ASP A 182 -13.48 9.00 -13.80
C ASP A 182 -12.64 8.72 -12.54
N TYR A 183 -13.12 7.87 -11.64
CA TYR A 183 -12.37 7.46 -10.45
C TYR A 183 -11.19 6.53 -10.81
N ALA A 184 -11.40 5.59 -11.73
CA ALA A 184 -10.33 4.72 -12.22
C ALA A 184 -9.21 5.53 -12.88
N LEU A 185 -9.56 6.47 -13.77
CA LEU A 185 -8.60 7.35 -14.43
C LEU A 185 -7.83 8.22 -13.42
N GLN A 186 -8.53 8.80 -12.46
CA GLN A 186 -7.90 9.61 -11.43
C GLN A 186 -6.94 8.77 -10.58
N THR A 187 -7.36 7.56 -10.16
CA THR A 187 -6.49 6.62 -9.41
C THR A 187 -5.20 6.33 -10.18
N LEU A 188 -5.31 6.04 -11.48
CA LEU A 188 -4.14 5.74 -12.32
C LEU A 188 -3.21 6.94 -12.50
N ARG A 189 -3.74 8.16 -12.47
CA ARG A 189 -2.94 9.40 -12.54
C ARG A 189 -2.30 9.79 -11.21
N ASP A 190 -2.99 9.52 -10.11
CA ASP A 190 -2.52 9.87 -8.76
C ASP A 190 -1.37 8.96 -8.28
N ASN A 191 -1.28 7.72 -8.79
CA ASN A 191 -0.29 6.75 -8.36
C ASN A 191 0.87 6.60 -9.36
N PRO A 192 2.14 6.73 -8.92
CA PRO A 192 3.30 6.61 -9.79
C PRO A 192 3.62 5.13 -10.10
N TYR A 193 3.11 4.62 -11.23
CA TYR A 193 3.30 3.24 -11.68
C TYR A 193 4.67 2.98 -12.33
N ASP A 194 5.43 4.01 -12.67
CA ASP A 194 6.74 3.92 -13.35
C ASP A 194 7.93 3.70 -12.41
N LYS A 195 7.74 3.86 -11.10
CA LYS A 195 8.82 3.84 -10.09
C LYS A 195 9.49 2.50 -9.86
N TRP A 196 8.96 1.41 -10.40
CA TRP A 196 9.57 0.08 -10.27
C TRP A 196 11.01 0.01 -10.82
N ARG A 197 11.38 0.89 -11.76
CA ARG A 197 12.74 0.97 -12.30
C ARG A 197 13.70 1.68 -11.37
N GLU A 198 13.23 2.72 -10.70
CA GLU A 198 14.05 3.63 -9.90
C GLU A 198 14.22 3.13 -8.47
N TYR A 199 13.12 2.65 -7.87
CA TYR A 199 13.09 2.32 -6.46
C TYR A 199 13.64 0.92 -6.20
N ASP A 200 14.29 0.79 -5.03
CA ASP A 200 14.79 -0.49 -4.54
C ASP A 200 13.72 -1.15 -3.64
N PRO A 201 13.20 -2.34 -4.02
CA PRO A 201 12.24 -3.05 -3.19
C PRO A 201 12.85 -3.57 -1.87
N GLU A 202 14.18 -3.74 -1.80
CA GLU A 202 14.85 -4.11 -0.56
C GLU A 202 14.82 -2.98 0.47
N ASP A 203 15.03 -1.73 0.04
CA ASP A 203 14.88 -0.57 0.94
C ASP A 203 13.44 -0.43 1.45
N THR A 204 12.47 -0.72 0.60
CA THR A 204 11.07 -0.80 1.01
C THR A 204 10.86 -1.82 2.13
N LEU A 205 11.37 -3.04 1.95
CA LEU A 205 11.26 -4.10 2.96
C LEU A 205 11.98 -3.71 4.25
N ARG A 206 13.15 -3.14 4.15
CA ARG A 206 13.94 -2.66 5.28
C ARG A 206 13.17 -1.62 6.10
N PHE A 207 12.58 -0.65 5.41
CA PHE A 207 11.77 0.39 6.06
C PHE A 207 10.56 -0.21 6.80
N TYR A 208 9.73 -0.98 6.10
CA TYR A 208 8.52 -1.54 6.70
C TYR A 208 8.84 -2.55 7.82
N ALA A 209 9.80 -3.44 7.64
CA ALA A 209 10.20 -4.41 8.67
C ALA A 209 10.72 -3.72 9.93
N LEU A 210 11.51 -2.64 9.79
CA LEU A 210 11.98 -1.86 10.92
C LEU A 210 10.81 -1.23 11.67
N ARG A 211 9.94 -0.48 10.98
CA ARG A 211 8.80 0.21 11.59
C ARG A 211 7.79 -0.75 12.22
N MET A 212 7.51 -1.86 11.54
CA MET A 212 6.61 -2.89 12.07
C MET A 212 7.19 -3.58 13.30
N ARG A 213 8.51 -3.77 13.36
CA ARG A 213 9.18 -4.32 14.54
C ARG A 213 9.13 -3.35 15.71
N GLU A 214 9.39 -2.05 15.49
CA GLU A 214 9.29 -0.99 16.50
C GLU A 214 7.87 -0.89 17.06
N ALA A 215 6.85 -1.03 16.19
CA ALA A 215 5.44 -1.03 16.58
C ALA A 215 4.95 -2.38 17.19
N GLY A 216 5.81 -3.41 17.21
CA GLY A 216 5.49 -4.70 17.82
C GLY A 216 4.63 -5.62 16.93
N PHE A 217 4.50 -5.35 15.64
CA PHE A 217 3.77 -6.22 14.70
C PHE A 217 4.56 -7.47 14.29
N VAL A 218 5.89 -7.38 14.26
CA VAL A 218 6.80 -8.47 13.88
C VAL A 218 7.97 -8.56 14.85
N LYS A 219 8.61 -9.73 14.90
CA LYS A 219 9.74 -10.00 15.82
C LYS A 219 11.09 -10.05 15.11
N SER A 220 11.12 -10.51 13.87
CA SER A 220 12.34 -10.67 13.10
C SER A 220 12.99 -9.33 12.76
N SER A 221 14.31 -9.33 12.65
CA SER A 221 15.05 -8.16 12.17
C SER A 221 14.77 -7.92 10.68
N PRO A 222 14.93 -6.68 10.18
CA PRO A 222 14.83 -6.39 8.76
C PRO A 222 15.74 -7.26 7.90
N GLN A 223 16.96 -7.54 8.37
CA GLN A 223 17.92 -8.40 7.68
C GLN A 223 17.39 -9.83 7.51
N LYS A 224 16.77 -10.38 8.57
CA LYS A 224 16.18 -11.71 8.50
C LYS A 224 15.00 -11.76 7.53
N ILE A 225 14.10 -10.78 7.57
CA ILE A 225 12.95 -10.67 6.65
C ILE A 225 13.44 -10.63 5.19
N ILE A 226 14.48 -9.84 4.90
CA ILE A 226 15.07 -9.73 3.56
C ILE A 226 15.70 -11.05 3.15
N ALA A 227 16.56 -11.63 3.99
CA ALA A 227 17.27 -12.87 3.67
C ALA A 227 16.32 -14.05 3.43
N ASP A 228 15.26 -14.18 4.23
CA ASP A 228 14.32 -15.29 4.15
C ASP A 228 13.25 -15.12 3.07
N GLY A 229 12.96 -13.86 2.67
CA GLY A 229 11.76 -13.53 1.92
C GLY A 229 11.98 -12.98 0.51
N THR A 230 13.21 -12.89 -0.02
CA THR A 230 13.44 -12.18 -1.29
C THR A 230 14.20 -12.98 -2.34
N ASP A 231 13.92 -12.68 -3.61
CA ASP A 231 14.68 -13.14 -4.78
C ASP A 231 14.59 -12.07 -5.88
N TRP A 232 15.49 -11.10 -5.84
CA TRP A 232 15.48 -9.96 -6.77
C TRP A 232 16.10 -10.23 -8.14
N ARG A 233 16.72 -11.41 -8.37
CA ARG A 233 17.44 -11.73 -9.63
C ARG A 233 16.56 -11.51 -10.88
N PHE A 234 15.26 -11.84 -10.82
CA PHE A 234 14.35 -11.65 -11.96
C PHE A 234 14.07 -10.18 -12.23
N LEU A 235 13.93 -9.38 -11.16
CA LEU A 235 13.75 -7.93 -11.29
C LEU A 235 14.99 -7.28 -11.91
N ASP A 236 16.17 -7.66 -11.45
CA ASP A 236 17.45 -7.12 -11.95
C ASP A 236 17.67 -7.45 -13.43
N GLU A 237 17.31 -8.67 -13.84
CA GLU A 237 17.33 -9.06 -15.25
C GLU A 237 16.33 -8.24 -16.07
N LEU A 238 15.09 -8.07 -15.57
CA LEU A 238 14.05 -7.32 -16.25
C LEU A 238 14.33 -5.82 -16.32
N LYS A 239 14.96 -5.24 -15.28
CA LYS A 239 15.43 -3.85 -15.33
C LYS A 239 16.45 -3.64 -16.45
N ARG A 240 17.29 -4.64 -16.76
CA ARG A 240 18.25 -4.60 -17.88
C ARG A 240 17.59 -4.81 -19.22
N GLU A 241 16.64 -5.75 -19.32
CA GLU A 241 15.95 -6.09 -20.58
C GLU A 241 14.92 -5.05 -21.02
N LEU A 242 14.27 -4.38 -20.07
CA LEU A 242 13.21 -3.40 -20.30
C LEU A 242 13.70 -1.95 -20.19
N LYS A 243 15.01 -1.74 -20.34
CA LYS A 243 15.56 -0.39 -20.53
C LYS A 243 15.11 0.12 -21.89
N THR A 244 14.17 1.03 -21.91
CA THR A 244 13.78 1.83 -23.09
C THR A 244 13.82 3.29 -22.70
#